data_a2bfb66d32967c96ce44d04341605628
#
_entry.id   a2bfb66d32967c96ce44d04341605628
#
_cell.length_a   1.000
_cell.length_b   1.000
_cell.length_c   1.000
_cell.angle_alpha   90.00
_cell.angle_beta   90.00
_cell.angle_gamma   90.00
#
_symmetry.space_group_name_H-M   'P 1'
#
loop_
_entity.id
_entity.type
_entity.pdbx_description
1 polymer ?
#
loop_
_entity_poly.entity_id
_entity_poly.type
_entity_poly.pdbx_seq_one_letter_code
_entity_poly.pdbx_strand_id
1 'polypeptide(L)'
;LKKYLELIRLPNVLTAAGDPWAGYFIILAVPAFQGDMSGISLAGHVFNLILLVLASAVLYATGVIFNDIVDFERDKVSRPRRPLPSGRIALNVAFAIGAGFAALGILLCMLTGSLPRLVIGFALLAAIVFYNVLAKRSRLTGPPAMALCRALNVALGMGLTFDMIHAAPLALLAPAIMFAYIVAISVASYAEESSGVAEIVVKWGVLGVALLDTVFLMAYGQMPASVFTLALLVGAVMLSKRFAV
;
A
#
# COMPACT_ATOMS: atom_id res chain seq x y z
N LEU A 1 -2.42 -23.52 0.89
CA LEU A 1 -1.84 -22.25 1.31
C LEU A 1 -1.24 -21.46 0.13
N LYS A 2 -0.36 -22.07 -0.71
CA LYS A 2 0.36 -21.39 -1.80
C LYS A 2 -0.56 -20.57 -2.72
N LYS A 3 -1.69 -21.13 -3.19
CA LYS A 3 -2.64 -20.43 -4.08
C LYS A 3 -3.21 -19.11 -3.50
N TYR A 4 -3.37 -19.03 -2.18
CA TYR A 4 -3.84 -17.81 -1.51
C TYR A 4 -2.73 -16.76 -1.38
N LEU A 5 -1.49 -17.18 -1.16
CA LEU A 5 -0.33 -16.30 -1.15
C LEU A 5 -0.04 -15.71 -2.55
N GLU A 6 -0.30 -16.50 -3.60
CA GLU A 6 -0.27 -16.03 -5.00
C GLU A 6 -1.39 -15.03 -5.27
N LEU A 7 -2.61 -15.27 -4.77
CA LEU A 7 -3.76 -14.38 -4.96
C LEU A 7 -3.51 -13.00 -4.39
N ILE A 8 -2.94 -12.90 -3.19
CA ILE A 8 -2.66 -11.60 -2.54
C ILE A 8 -1.36 -10.94 -3.03
N ARG A 9 -0.58 -11.62 -3.87
CA ARG A 9 0.75 -11.16 -4.31
C ARG A 9 1.63 -10.77 -3.12
N LEU A 10 1.92 -11.73 -2.26
CA LEU A 10 2.59 -11.54 -0.97
C LEU A 10 3.81 -10.60 -1.01
N PRO A 11 4.72 -10.63 -2.02
CA PRO A 11 5.84 -9.68 -2.08
C PRO A 11 5.39 -8.21 -2.08
N ASN A 12 4.30 -7.90 -2.78
CA ASN A 12 3.78 -6.55 -2.90
C ASN A 12 3.07 -6.10 -1.61
N VAL A 13 2.43 -7.02 -0.88
CA VAL A 13 1.86 -6.76 0.45
C VAL A 13 2.94 -6.29 1.42
N LEU A 14 4.13 -6.90 1.38
CA LEU A 14 5.24 -6.49 2.22
C LEU A 14 5.69 -5.05 1.93
N THR A 15 5.76 -4.65 0.64
CA THR A 15 6.10 -3.26 0.32
C THR A 15 5.03 -2.28 0.79
N ALA A 16 3.75 -2.68 0.78
CA ALA A 16 2.66 -1.83 1.25
C ALA A 16 2.68 -1.63 2.77
N ALA A 17 3.13 -2.63 3.51
CA ALA A 17 3.28 -2.56 4.97
C ALA A 17 4.32 -1.53 5.42
N GLY A 18 5.28 -1.18 4.58
CA GLY A 18 6.28 -0.13 4.81
C GLY A 18 5.70 1.28 4.84
N ASP A 19 4.71 1.56 3.97
CA ASP A 19 4.13 2.90 3.82
C ASP A 19 3.60 3.49 5.15
N PRO A 20 2.70 2.82 5.91
CA PRO A 20 2.21 3.37 7.17
C PRO A 20 3.26 3.35 8.28
N TRP A 21 4.22 2.42 8.24
CA TRP A 21 5.36 2.45 9.15
C TRP A 21 6.17 3.73 8.94
N ALA A 22 6.54 4.04 7.70
CA ALA A 22 7.27 5.26 7.37
C ALA A 22 6.45 6.50 7.76
N GLY A 23 5.17 6.58 7.40
CA GLY A 23 4.28 7.68 7.75
C GLY A 23 4.22 7.93 9.27
N TYR A 24 4.10 6.87 10.07
CA TYR A 24 4.05 6.97 11.53
C TYR A 24 5.33 7.57 12.14
N PHE A 25 6.50 7.11 11.70
CA PHE A 25 7.77 7.63 12.21
C PHE A 25 8.10 9.04 11.69
N ILE A 26 7.63 9.40 10.49
CA ILE A 26 7.74 10.77 9.98
C ILE A 26 7.01 11.74 10.92
N ILE A 27 5.78 11.42 11.34
CA ILE A 27 5.02 12.27 12.27
C ILE A 27 5.72 12.38 13.62
N LEU A 28 6.29 11.30 14.14
CA LEU A 28 7.08 11.33 15.38
C LEU A 28 8.34 12.21 15.27
N ALA A 29 8.91 12.34 14.07
CA ALA A 29 10.09 13.15 13.84
C ALA A 29 9.79 14.66 13.74
N VAL A 30 8.55 15.04 13.44
CA VAL A 30 8.18 16.46 13.24
C VAL A 30 7.90 17.13 14.59
N PRO A 31 8.69 18.15 15.00
CA PRO A 31 8.58 18.77 16.34
C PRO A 31 7.18 19.31 16.65
N ALA A 32 6.47 19.83 15.63
CA ALA A 32 5.12 20.37 15.79
C ALA A 32 4.09 19.36 16.32
N PHE A 33 4.36 18.04 16.19
CA PHE A 33 3.42 16.96 16.57
C PHE A 33 3.88 16.14 17.76
N GLN A 34 5.09 16.39 18.27
CA GLN A 34 5.62 15.66 19.42
C GLN A 34 4.75 15.81 20.67
N GLY A 35 4.11 16.98 20.86
CA GLY A 35 3.18 17.21 21.96
C GLY A 35 1.97 16.28 21.93
N ASP A 36 1.37 16.08 20.79
CA ASP A 36 0.19 15.23 20.59
C ASP A 36 0.52 13.74 20.80
N MET A 37 1.75 13.35 20.53
CA MET A 37 2.22 11.96 20.62
C MET A 37 2.87 11.63 21.97
N SER A 38 3.29 12.63 22.74
CA SER A 38 4.02 12.44 24.02
C SER A 38 3.17 11.76 25.11
N GLY A 39 1.84 11.89 25.02
CA GLY A 39 0.89 11.22 25.92
C GLY A 39 0.71 9.72 25.67
N ILE A 40 1.25 9.18 24.59
CA ILE A 40 1.09 7.77 24.22
C ILE A 40 2.24 6.96 24.82
N SER A 41 1.93 5.91 25.57
CA SER A 41 2.95 4.99 26.08
C SER A 41 3.68 4.24 24.97
N LEU A 42 4.88 3.75 25.24
CA LEU A 42 5.63 2.91 24.27
C LEU A 42 4.80 1.71 23.79
N ALA A 43 4.07 1.07 24.70
CA ALA A 43 3.16 -0.04 24.35
C ALA A 43 2.05 0.43 23.41
N GLY A 44 1.51 1.64 23.61
CA GLY A 44 0.52 2.26 22.74
C GLY A 44 1.06 2.55 21.33
N HIS A 45 2.30 3.04 21.23
CA HIS A 45 2.96 3.24 19.94
C HIS A 45 3.14 1.92 19.17
N VAL A 46 3.66 0.88 19.86
CA VAL A 46 3.84 -0.46 19.27
C VAL A 46 2.50 -1.03 18.82
N PHE A 47 1.46 -0.93 19.64
CA PHE A 47 0.12 -1.41 19.32
C PHE A 47 -0.44 -0.70 18.06
N ASN A 48 -0.37 0.63 18.00
CA ASN A 48 -0.82 1.40 16.86
C ASN A 48 -0.05 1.03 15.57
N LEU A 49 1.28 0.86 15.65
CA LEU A 49 2.10 0.44 14.52
C LEU A 49 1.67 -0.92 13.99
N ILE A 50 1.45 -1.91 14.88
CA ILE A 50 0.97 -3.24 14.48
C ILE A 50 -0.38 -3.13 13.77
N LEU A 51 -1.34 -2.38 14.32
CA LEU A 51 -2.65 -2.20 13.71
C LEU A 51 -2.54 -1.56 12.31
N LEU A 52 -1.72 -0.52 12.15
CA LEU A 52 -1.55 0.20 10.90
C LEU A 52 -0.87 -0.65 9.82
N VAL A 53 0.18 -1.39 10.18
CA VAL A 53 0.89 -2.30 9.27
C VAL A 53 -0.06 -3.41 8.80
N LEU A 54 -0.84 -4.00 9.71
CA LEU A 54 -1.83 -5.02 9.37
C LEU A 54 -2.98 -4.46 8.53
N ALA A 55 -3.50 -3.26 8.87
CA ALA A 55 -4.53 -2.58 8.10
C ALA A 55 -4.09 -2.33 6.66
N SER A 56 -2.89 -1.79 6.47
CA SER A 56 -2.29 -1.60 5.16
C SER A 56 -2.16 -2.92 4.38
N ALA A 57 -1.63 -3.96 5.01
CA ALA A 57 -1.44 -5.26 4.39
C ALA A 57 -2.76 -5.86 3.87
N VAL A 58 -3.83 -5.83 4.69
CA VAL A 58 -5.12 -6.40 4.27
C VAL A 58 -5.87 -5.49 3.28
N LEU A 59 -5.78 -4.16 3.38
CA LEU A 59 -6.36 -3.23 2.40
C LEU A 59 -5.64 -3.35 1.05
N TYR A 60 -4.32 -3.49 1.04
CA TYR A 60 -3.57 -3.75 -0.18
C TYR A 60 -3.98 -5.08 -0.82
N ALA A 61 -4.07 -6.15 -0.01
CA ALA A 61 -4.53 -7.46 -0.47
C ALA A 61 -5.96 -7.39 -1.03
N THR A 62 -6.85 -6.61 -0.42
CA THR A 62 -8.20 -6.31 -0.95
C THR A 62 -8.12 -5.73 -2.36
N GLY A 63 -7.25 -4.73 -2.56
CA GLY A 63 -7.05 -4.10 -3.86
C GLY A 63 -6.59 -5.08 -4.93
N VAL A 64 -5.63 -5.95 -4.61
CA VAL A 64 -5.12 -6.98 -5.51
C VAL A 64 -6.18 -8.02 -5.86
N ILE A 65 -6.93 -8.50 -4.86
CA ILE A 65 -8.01 -9.48 -5.07
C ILE A 65 -9.12 -8.89 -5.95
N PHE A 66 -9.55 -7.67 -5.67
CA PHE A 66 -10.57 -6.99 -6.48
C PHE A 66 -10.07 -6.70 -7.90
N ASN A 67 -8.77 -6.40 -8.05
CA ASN A 67 -8.17 -6.29 -9.38
C ASN A 67 -8.29 -7.58 -10.18
N ASP A 68 -7.95 -8.72 -9.57
CA ASP A 68 -8.03 -10.02 -10.24
C ASP A 68 -9.49 -10.47 -10.49
N ILE A 69 -10.45 -10.08 -9.64
CA ILE A 69 -11.89 -10.31 -9.87
C ILE A 69 -12.39 -9.52 -11.07
N VAL A 70 -12.10 -8.21 -11.13
CA VAL A 70 -12.55 -7.33 -12.24
C VAL A 70 -11.90 -7.72 -13.57
N ASP A 71 -10.67 -8.23 -13.53
CA ASP A 71 -9.94 -8.66 -14.72
C ASP A 71 -10.14 -10.14 -15.08
N PHE A 72 -11.03 -10.86 -14.39
CA PHE A 72 -11.18 -12.30 -14.49
C PHE A 72 -11.33 -12.81 -15.93
N GLU A 73 -12.23 -12.23 -16.72
CA GLU A 73 -12.46 -12.66 -18.10
C GLU A 73 -11.25 -12.37 -19.01
N ARG A 74 -10.60 -11.23 -18.84
CA ARG A 74 -9.38 -10.90 -19.56
C ARG A 74 -8.22 -11.82 -19.20
N ASP A 75 -8.08 -12.13 -17.91
CA ASP A 75 -6.99 -12.97 -17.40
C ASP A 75 -7.14 -14.44 -17.78
N LYS A 76 -8.35 -14.93 -18.11
CA LYS A 76 -8.54 -16.27 -18.71
C LYS A 76 -7.76 -16.44 -20.01
N VAL A 77 -7.63 -15.36 -20.78
CA VAL A 77 -6.90 -15.37 -22.06
C VAL A 77 -5.43 -15.02 -21.87
N SER A 78 -5.15 -13.91 -21.15
CA SER A 78 -3.79 -13.36 -21.04
C SER A 78 -2.92 -14.02 -19.98
N ARG A 79 -3.54 -14.52 -18.89
CA ARG A 79 -2.84 -15.07 -17.70
C ARG A 79 -3.55 -16.29 -17.11
N PRO A 80 -3.76 -17.37 -17.90
CA PRO A 80 -4.59 -18.53 -17.52
C PRO A 80 -4.06 -19.30 -16.30
N ARG A 81 -2.78 -19.11 -15.94
CA ARG A 81 -2.15 -19.80 -14.80
C ARG A 81 -2.41 -19.12 -13.44
N ARG A 82 -2.99 -17.90 -13.43
CA ARG A 82 -3.34 -17.20 -12.18
C ARG A 82 -4.37 -18.00 -11.35
N PRO A 83 -4.45 -17.81 -10.02
CA PRO A 83 -5.34 -18.59 -9.14
C PRO A 83 -6.82 -18.57 -9.53
N LEU A 84 -7.37 -17.43 -9.95
CA LEU A 84 -8.77 -17.31 -10.37
C LEU A 84 -9.01 -17.89 -11.76
N PRO A 85 -8.32 -17.45 -12.83
CA PRO A 85 -8.52 -17.98 -14.18
C PRO A 85 -8.35 -19.49 -14.29
N SER A 86 -7.40 -20.04 -13.52
CA SER A 86 -7.14 -21.50 -13.50
C SER A 86 -8.17 -22.32 -12.72
N GLY A 87 -9.17 -21.69 -12.07
CA GLY A 87 -10.15 -22.38 -11.23
C GLY A 87 -9.61 -22.90 -9.90
N ARG A 88 -8.34 -22.63 -9.55
CA ARG A 88 -7.76 -23.05 -8.26
C ARG A 88 -8.45 -22.37 -7.06
N ILE A 89 -9.02 -21.18 -7.27
CA ILE A 89 -9.86 -20.45 -6.31
C ILE A 89 -11.12 -20.02 -7.06
N ALA A 90 -12.28 -20.32 -6.48
CA ALA A 90 -13.56 -19.89 -7.04
C ALA A 90 -13.76 -18.37 -6.87
N LEU A 91 -14.46 -17.74 -7.82
CA LEU A 91 -14.65 -16.28 -7.83
C LEU A 91 -15.39 -15.78 -6.57
N ASN A 92 -16.43 -16.51 -6.13
CA ASN A 92 -17.17 -16.19 -4.90
C ASN A 92 -16.30 -16.27 -3.64
N VAL A 93 -15.38 -17.24 -3.59
CA VAL A 93 -14.41 -17.36 -2.48
C VAL A 93 -13.43 -16.19 -2.48
N ALA A 94 -12.92 -15.79 -3.66
CA ALA A 94 -12.05 -14.61 -3.76
C ALA A 94 -12.79 -13.35 -3.34
N PHE A 95 -14.04 -13.16 -3.76
CA PHE A 95 -14.86 -12.03 -3.35
C PHE A 95 -15.09 -12.00 -1.83
N ALA A 96 -15.42 -13.14 -1.21
CA ALA A 96 -15.60 -13.22 0.24
C ALA A 96 -14.31 -12.88 1.00
N ILE A 97 -13.14 -13.36 0.53
CA ILE A 97 -11.84 -13.02 1.12
C ILE A 97 -11.55 -11.52 0.97
N GLY A 98 -11.73 -10.95 -0.22
CA GLY A 98 -11.50 -9.53 -0.48
C GLY A 98 -12.40 -8.62 0.37
N ALA A 99 -13.70 -8.95 0.47
CA ALA A 99 -14.65 -8.23 1.31
C ALA A 99 -14.31 -8.35 2.81
N GLY A 100 -13.94 -9.56 3.26
CA GLY A 100 -13.50 -9.79 4.63
C GLY A 100 -12.23 -9.00 4.98
N PHE A 101 -11.27 -8.93 4.05
CA PHE A 101 -10.06 -8.12 4.23
C PHE A 101 -10.36 -6.62 4.24
N ALA A 102 -11.28 -6.14 3.41
CA ALA A 102 -11.74 -4.76 3.44
C ALA A 102 -12.34 -4.39 4.81
N ALA A 103 -13.26 -5.22 5.30
CA ALA A 103 -13.87 -5.01 6.61
C ALA A 103 -12.84 -5.08 7.75
N LEU A 104 -11.93 -6.04 7.71
CA LEU A 104 -10.84 -6.17 8.68
C LEU A 104 -9.91 -4.94 8.66
N GLY A 105 -9.57 -4.43 7.47
CA GLY A 105 -8.71 -3.24 7.34
C GLY A 105 -9.33 -2.01 7.98
N ILE A 106 -10.63 -1.78 7.76
CA ILE A 106 -11.35 -0.67 8.42
C ILE A 106 -11.48 -0.89 9.94
N LEU A 107 -11.74 -2.12 10.38
CA LEU A 107 -11.76 -2.46 11.81
C LEU A 107 -10.40 -2.16 12.47
N LEU A 108 -9.29 -2.53 11.84
CA LEU A 108 -7.95 -2.24 12.34
C LEU A 108 -7.68 -0.74 12.43
N CYS A 109 -8.12 0.05 11.42
CA CYS A 109 -8.05 1.52 11.49
C CYS A 109 -8.86 2.07 12.66
N MET A 110 -10.08 1.55 12.89
CA MET A 110 -10.94 1.96 13.99
C MET A 110 -10.30 1.65 15.36
N LEU A 111 -9.67 0.48 15.50
CA LEU A 111 -9.01 0.05 16.74
C LEU A 111 -7.80 0.92 17.14
N THR A 112 -7.26 1.75 16.22
CA THR A 112 -6.24 2.76 16.58
C THR A 112 -6.79 3.87 17.47
N GLY A 113 -8.12 3.99 17.61
CA GLY A 113 -8.78 5.07 18.35
C GLY A 113 -8.66 6.47 17.70
N SER A 114 -8.09 6.56 16.49
CA SER A 114 -7.84 7.82 15.78
C SER A 114 -8.87 8.04 14.68
N LEU A 115 -9.72 9.06 14.83
CA LEU A 115 -10.69 9.43 13.80
C LEU A 115 -10.02 9.77 12.44
N PRO A 116 -8.93 10.56 12.39
CA PRO A 116 -8.24 10.81 11.14
C PRO A 116 -7.78 9.53 10.43
N ARG A 117 -7.22 8.56 11.13
CA ARG A 117 -6.80 7.27 10.56
C ARG A 117 -7.98 6.46 10.02
N LEU A 118 -9.10 6.48 10.73
CA LEU A 118 -10.32 5.83 10.26
C LEU A 118 -10.84 6.48 8.96
N VAL A 119 -10.89 7.82 8.91
CA VAL A 119 -11.30 8.57 7.70
C VAL A 119 -10.36 8.28 6.53
N ILE A 120 -9.04 8.31 6.76
CA ILE A 120 -8.05 7.98 5.73
C ILE A 120 -8.19 6.51 5.28
N GLY A 121 -8.48 5.59 6.21
CA GLY A 121 -8.74 4.18 5.88
C GLY A 121 -9.94 4.01 4.94
N PHE A 122 -11.04 4.71 5.19
CA PHE A 122 -12.20 4.73 4.27
C PHE A 122 -11.86 5.38 2.93
N ALA A 123 -11.11 6.49 2.94
CA ALA A 123 -10.66 7.15 1.71
C ALA A 123 -9.76 6.22 0.87
N LEU A 124 -8.86 5.48 1.52
CA LEU A 124 -8.01 4.47 0.87
C LEU A 124 -8.85 3.35 0.26
N LEU A 125 -9.81 2.80 1.00
CA LEU A 125 -10.70 1.76 0.47
C LEU A 125 -11.53 2.28 -0.72
N ALA A 126 -12.05 3.51 -0.64
CA ALA A 126 -12.77 4.16 -1.75
C ALA A 126 -11.85 4.36 -2.97
N ALA A 127 -10.61 4.80 -2.77
CA ALA A 127 -9.62 4.93 -3.84
C ALA A 127 -9.28 3.58 -4.49
N ILE A 128 -9.15 2.50 -3.70
CA ILE A 128 -8.95 1.13 -4.19
C ILE A 128 -10.12 0.69 -5.09
N VAL A 129 -11.34 0.91 -4.64
CA VAL A 129 -12.55 0.57 -5.43
C VAL A 129 -12.61 1.41 -6.70
N PHE A 130 -12.42 2.73 -6.59
CA PHE A 130 -12.38 3.65 -7.74
C PHE A 130 -11.33 3.23 -8.78
N TYR A 131 -10.11 2.94 -8.33
CA TYR A 131 -9.05 2.46 -9.22
C TYR A 131 -9.48 1.19 -9.96
N ASN A 132 -9.96 0.17 -9.24
CA ASN A 132 -10.25 -1.13 -9.83
C ASN A 132 -11.46 -1.12 -10.77
N VAL A 133 -12.49 -0.35 -10.47
CA VAL A 133 -13.76 -0.37 -11.23
C VAL A 133 -13.75 0.64 -12.38
N LEU A 134 -13.20 1.85 -12.14
CA LEU A 134 -13.35 2.97 -13.06
C LEU A 134 -12.04 3.41 -13.70
N ALA A 135 -10.97 3.59 -12.92
CA ALA A 135 -9.81 4.33 -13.38
C ALA A 135 -8.78 3.49 -14.16
N LYS A 136 -8.55 2.22 -13.78
CA LYS A 136 -7.41 1.42 -14.26
C LYS A 136 -7.37 1.18 -15.78
N ARG A 137 -8.50 1.29 -16.46
CA ARG A 137 -8.58 1.09 -17.93
C ARG A 137 -8.13 2.31 -18.74
N SER A 138 -8.03 3.46 -18.10
CA SER A 138 -7.64 4.73 -18.74
C SER A 138 -6.19 5.05 -18.44
N ARG A 139 -5.42 5.37 -19.48
CA ARG A 139 -4.02 5.83 -19.36
C ARG A 139 -3.90 7.17 -18.61
N LEU A 140 -4.99 7.96 -18.56
CA LEU A 140 -5.01 9.26 -17.88
C LEU A 140 -5.38 9.12 -16.41
N THR A 141 -6.35 8.29 -16.06
CA THR A 141 -6.88 8.17 -14.69
C THR A 141 -6.28 7.01 -13.91
N GLY A 142 -5.79 5.96 -14.58
CA GLY A 142 -5.18 4.79 -13.95
C GLY A 142 -3.96 5.12 -13.09
N PRO A 143 -2.92 5.74 -13.66
CA PRO A 143 -1.73 6.11 -12.91
C PRO A 143 -2.00 6.98 -11.67
N PRO A 144 -2.72 8.11 -11.76
CA PRO A 144 -2.99 8.92 -10.58
C PRO A 144 -3.89 8.24 -9.56
N ALA A 145 -4.85 7.40 -9.96
CA ALA A 145 -5.68 6.67 -9.02
C ALA A 145 -4.88 5.61 -8.23
N MET A 146 -3.97 4.90 -8.88
CA MET A 146 -3.05 3.97 -8.20
C MET A 146 -2.11 4.72 -7.26
N ALA A 147 -1.57 5.85 -7.71
CA ALA A 147 -0.69 6.70 -6.92
C ALA A 147 -1.40 7.26 -5.68
N LEU A 148 -2.68 7.64 -5.80
CA LEU A 148 -3.50 8.07 -4.68
C LEU A 148 -3.63 6.97 -3.62
N CYS A 149 -3.83 5.71 -4.01
CA CYS A 149 -3.87 4.59 -3.05
C CYS A 149 -2.57 4.51 -2.23
N ARG A 150 -1.41 4.67 -2.85
CA ARG A 150 -0.12 4.61 -2.16
C ARG A 150 0.11 5.84 -1.27
N ALA A 151 -0.19 7.04 -1.77
CA ALA A 151 -0.08 8.26 -0.97
C ALA A 151 -0.99 8.23 0.27
N LEU A 152 -2.23 7.74 0.12
CA LEU A 152 -3.15 7.55 1.24
C LEU A 152 -2.65 6.49 2.23
N ASN A 153 -1.91 5.48 1.76
CA ASN A 153 -1.34 4.47 2.65
C ASN A 153 -0.21 5.05 3.53
N VAL A 154 0.64 5.92 3.01
CA VAL A 154 1.60 6.71 3.81
C VAL A 154 0.85 7.63 4.78
N ALA A 155 -0.15 8.38 4.28
CA ALA A 155 -0.95 9.28 5.09
C ALA A 155 -1.72 8.57 6.21
N LEU A 156 -2.12 7.30 6.02
CA LEU A 156 -2.74 6.46 7.05
C LEU A 156 -1.82 6.29 8.26
N GLY A 157 -0.54 6.02 8.02
CA GLY A 157 0.48 5.97 9.08
C GLY A 157 0.62 7.30 9.80
N MET A 158 0.61 8.40 9.06
CA MET A 158 0.75 9.76 9.61
C MET A 158 -0.46 10.15 10.48
N GLY A 159 -1.68 9.70 10.13
CA GLY A 159 -2.89 10.12 10.83
C GLY A 159 -3.16 11.62 10.70
N LEU A 160 -2.92 12.18 9.52
CA LEU A 160 -2.95 13.62 9.24
C LEU A 160 -4.29 14.27 9.62
N THR A 161 -4.21 15.40 10.33
CA THR A 161 -5.31 16.33 10.59
C THR A 161 -5.11 17.63 9.80
N PHE A 162 -6.16 18.44 9.67
CA PHE A 162 -6.03 19.78 9.07
C PHE A 162 -5.04 20.66 9.82
N ASP A 163 -5.05 20.62 11.15
CA ASP A 163 -4.14 21.41 11.99
C ASP A 163 -2.68 21.00 11.76
N MET A 164 -2.43 19.70 11.67
CA MET A 164 -1.10 19.16 11.32
C MET A 164 -0.62 19.62 9.95
N ILE A 165 -1.49 19.64 8.95
CA ILE A 165 -1.15 20.07 7.59
C ILE A 165 -0.74 21.56 7.60
N HIS A 166 -1.43 22.41 8.37
CA HIS A 166 -1.09 23.82 8.49
C HIS A 166 0.18 24.07 9.31
N ALA A 167 0.37 23.33 10.40
CA ALA A 167 1.53 23.49 11.28
C ALA A 167 2.85 23.01 10.65
N ALA A 168 2.82 21.95 9.82
CA ALA A 168 4.01 21.39 9.19
C ALA A 168 3.71 20.89 7.76
N PRO A 169 3.49 21.78 6.80
CA PRO A 169 3.13 21.40 5.42
C PRO A 169 4.22 20.53 4.75
N LEU A 170 5.49 20.64 5.17
CA LEU A 170 6.58 19.81 4.64
C LEU A 170 6.41 18.31 4.96
N ALA A 171 5.61 17.95 5.98
CA ALA A 171 5.29 16.55 6.23
C ALA A 171 4.53 15.90 5.06
N LEU A 172 3.79 16.71 4.27
CA LEU A 172 3.11 16.23 3.06
C LEU A 172 4.06 15.85 1.92
N LEU A 173 5.35 16.19 2.00
CA LEU A 173 6.32 15.80 0.96
C LEU A 173 6.41 14.27 0.81
N ALA A 174 6.34 13.51 1.90
CA ALA A 174 6.42 12.05 1.82
C ALA A 174 5.26 11.44 1.00
N PRO A 175 3.97 11.66 1.31
CA PRO A 175 2.89 11.16 0.47
C PRO A 175 2.88 11.78 -0.93
N ALA A 176 3.31 13.04 -1.12
CA ALA A 176 3.40 13.68 -2.44
C ALA A 176 4.49 13.06 -3.32
N ILE A 177 5.68 12.80 -2.77
CA ILE A 177 6.77 12.12 -3.50
C ILE A 177 6.37 10.68 -3.81
N MET A 178 5.73 9.96 -2.87
CA MET A 178 5.19 8.63 -3.12
C MET A 178 4.18 8.66 -4.28
N PHE A 179 3.27 9.63 -4.29
CA PHE A 179 2.32 9.84 -5.40
C PHE A 179 3.04 10.02 -6.73
N ALA A 180 3.99 10.96 -6.81
CA ALA A 180 4.75 11.24 -8.03
C ALA A 180 5.54 10.01 -8.51
N TYR A 181 6.17 9.29 -7.59
CA TYR A 181 6.90 8.06 -7.88
C TYR A 181 6.01 6.99 -8.52
N ILE A 182 4.83 6.73 -7.95
CA ILE A 182 3.89 5.71 -8.48
C ILE A 182 3.30 6.16 -9.81
N VAL A 183 3.01 7.45 -10.01
CA VAL A 183 2.61 7.96 -11.34
C VAL A 183 3.70 7.67 -12.36
N ALA A 184 4.96 7.99 -12.05
CA ALA A 184 6.08 7.79 -12.97
C ALA A 184 6.24 6.31 -13.37
N ILE A 185 6.21 5.38 -12.42
CA ILE A 185 6.29 3.93 -12.70
C ILE A 185 5.10 3.48 -13.54
N SER A 186 3.89 3.92 -13.18
CA SER A 186 2.67 3.51 -13.90
C SER A 186 2.67 4.02 -15.34
N VAL A 187 3.08 5.27 -15.57
CA VAL A 187 3.20 5.83 -16.93
C VAL A 187 4.29 5.09 -17.72
N ALA A 188 5.46 4.83 -17.11
CA ALA A 188 6.51 4.07 -17.76
C ALA A 188 6.06 2.66 -18.17
N SER A 189 5.25 1.99 -17.35
CA SER A 189 4.71 0.67 -17.67
C SER A 189 3.77 0.68 -18.87
N TYR A 190 3.01 1.75 -19.09
CA TYR A 190 2.17 1.90 -20.29
C TYR A 190 2.96 2.18 -21.56
N ALA A 191 4.09 2.88 -21.45
CA ALA A 191 4.95 3.17 -22.61
C ALA A 191 5.62 1.90 -23.16
N GLU A 192 5.91 0.92 -22.29
CA GLU A 192 6.67 -0.29 -22.59
C GLU A 192 5.79 -1.55 -22.77
N GLU A 193 4.45 -1.39 -22.87
CA GLU A 193 3.47 -2.49 -22.87
C GLU A 193 3.73 -3.59 -23.92
N SER A 194 4.45 -3.26 -25.00
CA SER A 194 4.77 -4.18 -26.10
C SER A 194 6.10 -4.94 -25.97
N SER A 195 6.97 -4.59 -25.01
CA SER A 195 8.38 -5.00 -25.02
C SER A 195 8.77 -6.03 -23.95
N GLY A 196 7.85 -6.44 -23.05
CA GLY A 196 8.18 -7.24 -21.85
C GLY A 196 8.97 -6.46 -20.78
N VAL A 197 9.47 -5.27 -21.11
CA VAL A 197 10.15 -4.36 -20.17
C VAL A 197 9.16 -3.82 -19.14
N ALA A 198 7.89 -3.68 -19.51
CA ALA A 198 6.84 -3.25 -18.60
C ALA A 198 6.76 -4.10 -17.31
N GLU A 199 6.88 -5.42 -17.42
CA GLU A 199 6.86 -6.30 -16.24
C GLU A 199 8.08 -6.06 -15.35
N ILE A 200 9.25 -5.79 -15.93
CA ILE A 200 10.48 -5.47 -15.21
C ILE A 200 10.34 -4.12 -14.50
N VAL A 201 9.84 -3.09 -15.19
CA VAL A 201 9.61 -1.75 -14.64
C VAL A 201 8.62 -1.80 -13.47
N VAL A 202 7.50 -2.50 -13.63
CA VAL A 202 6.50 -2.65 -12.55
C VAL A 202 7.10 -3.42 -11.37
N LYS A 203 7.78 -4.53 -11.62
CA LYS A 203 8.38 -5.36 -10.56
C LYS A 203 9.37 -4.55 -9.72
N TRP A 204 10.36 -3.94 -10.36
CA TRP A 204 11.38 -3.17 -9.65
C TRP A 204 10.83 -1.86 -9.08
N GLY A 205 9.86 -1.25 -9.77
CA GLY A 205 9.16 -0.08 -9.27
C GLY A 205 8.38 -0.36 -7.99
N VAL A 206 7.65 -1.47 -7.92
CA VAL A 206 6.93 -1.86 -6.69
C VAL A 206 7.89 -2.20 -5.55
N LEU A 207 8.99 -2.89 -5.85
CA LEU A 207 10.03 -3.17 -4.84
C LEU A 207 10.73 -1.88 -4.39
N GLY A 208 10.91 -0.91 -5.28
CA GLY A 208 11.48 0.40 -4.99
C GLY A 208 10.65 1.26 -4.03
N VAL A 209 9.35 0.95 -3.84
CA VAL A 209 8.52 1.62 -2.81
C VAL A 209 9.14 1.44 -1.42
N ALA A 210 9.51 0.22 -1.04
CA ALA A 210 10.11 -0.03 0.27
C ALA A 210 11.51 0.66 0.41
N LEU A 211 12.22 0.86 -0.70
CA LEU A 211 13.44 1.67 -0.70
C LEU A 211 13.11 3.15 -0.48
N LEU A 212 12.05 3.66 -1.11
CA LEU A 212 11.60 5.04 -0.93
C LEU A 212 11.17 5.31 0.52
N ASP A 213 10.44 4.38 1.15
CA ASP A 213 10.10 4.45 2.58
C ASP A 213 11.35 4.49 3.46
N THR A 214 12.37 3.70 3.12
CA THR A 214 13.66 3.70 3.81
C THR A 214 14.35 5.07 3.69
N VAL A 215 14.36 5.65 2.48
CA VAL A 215 14.93 6.98 2.23
C VAL A 215 14.16 8.07 3.00
N PHE A 216 12.84 8.02 3.06
CA PHE A 216 12.06 8.94 3.87
C PHE A 216 12.46 8.88 5.35
N LEU A 217 12.52 7.68 5.93
CA LEU A 217 12.89 7.51 7.32
C LEU A 217 14.29 8.06 7.62
N MET A 218 15.25 7.81 6.72
CA MET A 218 16.61 8.38 6.85
C MET A 218 16.60 9.91 6.76
N ALA A 219 15.84 10.49 5.82
CA ALA A 219 15.74 11.94 5.64
C ALA A 219 15.12 12.64 6.87
N TYR A 220 14.20 11.96 7.56
CA TYR A 220 13.61 12.45 8.82
C TYR A 220 14.39 12.03 10.09
N GLY A 221 15.62 11.50 9.94
CA GLY A 221 16.48 11.12 11.08
C GLY A 221 16.04 9.84 11.80
N GLN A 222 15.11 9.06 11.24
CA GLN A 222 14.54 7.84 11.83
C GLN A 222 15.33 6.58 11.40
N MET A 223 16.66 6.60 11.58
CA MET A 223 17.57 5.53 11.18
C MET A 223 17.18 4.14 11.75
N PRO A 224 16.83 3.98 13.05
CA PRO A 224 16.42 2.66 13.54
C PRO A 224 15.16 2.12 12.87
N ALA A 225 14.19 3.00 12.55
CA ALA A 225 12.96 2.62 11.88
C ALA A 225 13.17 2.21 10.41
N SER A 226 14.21 2.74 9.74
CA SER A 226 14.55 2.41 8.36
C SER A 226 15.03 0.95 8.20
N VAL A 227 15.56 0.33 9.26
CA VAL A 227 15.96 -1.09 9.25
C VAL A 227 14.78 -1.99 8.97
N PHE A 228 13.58 -1.66 9.49
CA PHE A 228 12.39 -2.45 9.23
C PHE A 228 11.97 -2.40 7.76
N THR A 229 11.93 -1.20 7.14
CA THR A 229 11.55 -1.07 5.72
C THR A 229 12.59 -1.72 4.80
N LEU A 230 13.86 -1.66 5.16
CA LEU A 230 14.93 -2.38 4.46
C LEU A 230 14.74 -3.91 4.58
N ALA A 231 14.37 -4.42 5.76
CA ALA A 231 14.06 -5.84 5.94
C ALA A 231 12.83 -6.26 5.11
N LEU A 232 11.81 -5.42 5.01
CA LEU A 232 10.65 -5.65 4.13
C LEU A 232 11.07 -5.71 2.65
N LEU A 233 11.96 -4.81 2.21
CA LEU A 233 12.52 -4.83 0.85
C LEU A 233 13.24 -6.16 0.58
N VAL A 234 14.14 -6.59 1.46
CA VAL A 234 14.86 -7.85 1.32
C VAL A 234 13.88 -9.02 1.27
N GLY A 235 12.91 -9.06 2.16
CA GLY A 235 11.85 -10.09 2.19
C GLY A 235 11.04 -10.10 0.89
N ALA A 236 10.63 -8.94 0.39
CA ALA A 236 9.89 -8.82 -0.86
C ALA A 236 10.70 -9.29 -2.08
N VAL A 237 11.99 -8.93 -2.15
CA VAL A 237 12.91 -9.42 -3.20
C VAL A 237 13.08 -10.94 -3.14
N MET A 238 13.26 -11.50 -1.96
CA MET A 238 13.38 -12.97 -1.80
C MET A 238 12.10 -13.70 -2.22
N LEU A 239 10.94 -13.19 -1.81
CA LEU A 239 9.65 -13.78 -2.14
C LEU A 239 9.24 -13.55 -3.60
N SER A 240 9.68 -12.49 -4.26
CA SER A 240 9.41 -12.23 -5.68
C SER A 240 9.99 -13.30 -6.62
N LYS A 241 10.95 -14.11 -6.13
CA LYS A 241 11.48 -15.28 -6.85
C LYS A 241 10.53 -16.47 -6.81
N ARG A 242 9.58 -16.52 -5.86
CA ARG A 242 8.66 -17.65 -5.63
C ARG A 242 7.20 -17.32 -5.95
N PHE A 243 6.84 -16.05 -5.88
CA PHE A 243 5.49 -15.54 -6.10
C PHE A 243 5.51 -14.43 -7.16
N ALA A 244 4.43 -14.30 -7.92
CA ALA A 244 4.28 -13.21 -8.88
C ALA A 244 4.25 -11.84 -8.15
N VAL A 245 4.88 -10.85 -8.75
CA VAL A 245 4.84 -9.43 -8.35
C VAL A 245 3.89 -8.66 -9.24
#